data_33ff7a8fc42d27967216f47b855f1d73
#
_entry.id   33ff7a8fc42d27967216f47b855f1d73
#
_cell.length_a   1.000
_cell.length_b   1.000
_cell.length_c   1.000
_cell.angle_alpha   90.00
_cell.angle_beta   90.00
_cell.angle_gamma   90.00
#
_symmetry.space_group_name_H-M   'P 1'
#
loop_
_entity.id
_entity.type
_entity.pdbx_description
1 polymer ?
#
loop_
_entity_poly.entity_id
_entity_poly.type
_entity_poly.pdbx_seq_one_letter_code
_entity_poly.pdbx_strand_id
1 'polypeptide(L)'
;MKARFALFLLFAILSLKLSVVFAQENIFTVWQPDYQKSPYTGMTRQHWIQAGEYLLKGAFNYIHTLDDQMYFPKQLDKTYPRNTGEIPVAKLEGLARTLFVAAPLLKDNPELEMNGIKVADYYRYQLINISNPESRSYIPHRTGGPSQTLLELGSLAISMKAAQEVLWNPLTKKQKDSLAATMLSYGEGPTIGSNWMFFNVFILSFLKDQGYAVNESYLESNLQKLLARYRGEGWYNDAPAYDYYSAWAYQTYGPIWAEMFGKKQYPQYARQFMENQHDMVDNYPFLFSRDGRMNMWGRSICYRFAVTAPLSLYEYDKSGNVNYGWMRRIASSTLLQFLERPKFLEDGVPTMGFYGPFAPAVQIYSCRGSVYWCGKAFLSLLLPENSNYWSATENNGPWEKELKKGEVYNKFQQGTNLLITNYPNCGGSEMRSWCHETVAKDWQKFRSTENYNKLAYHTEFPCVFNA
;
A
#
# COMPACT_ATOMS: atom_id res chain seq x y z
N MET A 1 -35.41 -49.18 -1.70
CA MET A 1 -33.98 -48.94 -1.56
C MET A 1 -33.36 -48.10 -2.67
N LYS A 2 -33.62 -48.36 -3.95
CA LYS A 2 -33.00 -47.63 -5.08
C LYS A 2 -33.34 -46.12 -5.15
N ALA A 3 -34.53 -45.69 -4.77
CA ALA A 3 -34.92 -44.24 -4.78
C ALA A 3 -34.27 -43.41 -3.67
N ARG A 4 -33.99 -44.00 -2.48
CA ARG A 4 -33.30 -43.32 -1.37
C ARG A 4 -31.80 -43.15 -1.64
N PHE A 5 -31.22 -44.07 -2.41
CA PHE A 5 -29.80 -43.96 -2.79
C PHE A 5 -29.57 -42.89 -3.85
N ALA A 6 -30.50 -42.74 -4.81
CA ALA A 6 -30.44 -41.70 -5.82
C ALA A 6 -30.61 -40.29 -5.21
N LEU A 7 -31.46 -40.14 -4.19
CA LEU A 7 -31.67 -38.85 -3.50
C LEU A 7 -30.42 -38.46 -2.71
N PHE A 8 -29.74 -39.43 -2.07
CA PHE A 8 -28.50 -39.19 -1.32
C PHE A 8 -27.33 -38.80 -2.25
N LEU A 9 -27.23 -39.43 -3.42
CA LEU A 9 -26.24 -39.10 -4.44
C LEU A 9 -26.51 -37.69 -5.03
N LEU A 10 -27.77 -37.31 -5.25
CA LEU A 10 -28.12 -35.97 -5.73
C LEU A 10 -27.79 -34.87 -4.71
N PHE A 11 -28.03 -35.15 -3.40
CA PHE A 11 -27.67 -34.24 -2.32
C PHE A 11 -26.15 -34.12 -2.14
N ALA A 12 -25.38 -35.22 -2.28
CA ALA A 12 -23.94 -35.22 -2.22
C ALA A 12 -23.32 -34.47 -3.42
N ILE A 13 -23.87 -34.61 -4.61
CA ILE A 13 -23.43 -33.87 -5.81
C ILE A 13 -23.79 -32.39 -5.72
N LEU A 14 -24.96 -32.03 -5.16
CA LEU A 14 -25.34 -30.64 -4.93
C LEU A 14 -24.46 -29.97 -3.84
N SER A 15 -24.15 -30.70 -2.75
CA SER A 15 -23.24 -30.17 -1.71
C SER A 15 -21.80 -30.06 -2.20
N LEU A 16 -21.32 -30.98 -3.05
CA LEU A 16 -20.00 -30.85 -3.69
C LEU A 16 -19.96 -29.69 -4.69
N LYS A 17 -21.02 -29.45 -5.47
CA LYS A 17 -21.08 -28.30 -6.35
C LYS A 17 -21.19 -26.97 -5.58
N LEU A 18 -21.94 -26.92 -4.47
CA LEU A 18 -21.94 -25.76 -3.59
C LEU A 18 -20.56 -25.52 -2.95
N SER A 19 -19.89 -26.57 -2.48
CA SER A 19 -18.55 -26.45 -1.89
C SER A 19 -17.50 -25.98 -2.91
N VAL A 20 -17.60 -26.40 -4.17
CA VAL A 20 -16.72 -25.95 -5.25
C VAL A 20 -17.02 -24.50 -5.64
N VAL A 21 -18.28 -24.07 -5.61
CA VAL A 21 -18.67 -22.68 -5.87
C VAL A 21 -18.16 -21.75 -4.76
N PHE A 22 -18.23 -22.17 -3.48
CA PHE A 22 -17.70 -21.38 -2.38
C PHE A 22 -16.16 -21.33 -2.35
N ALA A 23 -15.45 -22.37 -2.84
CA ALA A 23 -13.99 -22.35 -2.95
C ALA A 23 -13.48 -21.45 -4.12
N GLN A 24 -14.30 -21.19 -5.12
CA GLN A 24 -13.94 -20.38 -6.29
C GLN A 24 -14.18 -18.88 -6.08
N GLU A 25 -14.91 -18.46 -5.03
CA GLU A 25 -15.17 -17.06 -4.70
C GLU A 25 -13.97 -16.33 -4.06
N ASN A 26 -12.89 -17.02 -3.74
CA ASN A 26 -11.71 -16.46 -3.05
C ASN A 26 -10.56 -16.06 -3.97
N ILE A 27 -10.70 -16.14 -5.28
CA ILE A 27 -9.65 -15.76 -6.24
C ILE A 27 -10.18 -14.66 -7.15
N PHE A 28 -9.47 -13.54 -7.19
CA PHE A 28 -9.78 -12.47 -8.14
C PHE A 28 -9.53 -12.94 -9.57
N THR A 29 -10.46 -12.66 -10.45
CA THR A 29 -10.35 -12.90 -11.89
C THR A 29 -10.67 -11.63 -12.66
N VAL A 30 -9.91 -11.34 -13.71
CA VAL A 30 -10.18 -10.21 -14.61
C VAL A 30 -11.43 -10.56 -15.44
N TRP A 31 -12.55 -9.91 -15.12
CA TRP A 31 -13.81 -10.13 -15.82
C TRP A 31 -13.85 -9.32 -17.11
N GLN A 32 -14.08 -9.97 -18.24
CA GLN A 32 -14.08 -9.34 -19.58
C GLN A 32 -12.78 -8.55 -19.86
N PRO A 33 -11.62 -9.23 -19.92
CA PRO A 33 -10.33 -8.57 -20.11
C PRO A 33 -10.27 -7.81 -21.43
N ASP A 34 -9.68 -6.63 -21.41
CA ASP A 34 -9.44 -5.81 -22.60
C ASP A 34 -8.01 -5.99 -23.10
N TYR A 35 -7.78 -6.99 -23.91
CA TYR A 35 -6.46 -7.25 -24.51
C TYR A 35 -6.08 -6.28 -25.63
N GLN A 36 -6.97 -5.41 -26.14
CA GLN A 36 -6.58 -4.33 -27.05
C GLN A 36 -5.87 -3.22 -26.31
N LYS A 37 -6.40 -2.85 -25.14
CA LYS A 37 -5.83 -1.81 -24.27
C LYS A 37 -4.66 -2.33 -23.43
N SER A 38 -4.78 -3.56 -22.97
CA SER A 38 -3.86 -4.20 -22.03
C SER A 38 -3.46 -5.60 -22.52
N PRO A 39 -2.61 -5.68 -23.57
CA PRO A 39 -2.28 -6.94 -24.24
C PRO A 39 -1.70 -8.03 -23.33
N TYR A 40 -1.11 -7.66 -22.21
CA TYR A 40 -0.43 -8.58 -21.30
C TYR A 40 -1.31 -9.00 -20.11
N THR A 41 -2.14 -8.09 -19.59
CA THR A 41 -2.91 -8.34 -18.37
C THR A 41 -4.42 -8.34 -18.57
N GLY A 42 -4.89 -7.75 -19.66
CA GLY A 42 -6.31 -7.49 -19.88
C GLY A 42 -6.89 -6.43 -18.91
N MET A 43 -6.07 -5.87 -17.99
CA MET A 43 -6.54 -4.97 -16.94
C MET A 43 -6.59 -3.51 -17.40
N THR A 44 -7.77 -2.91 -17.27
CA THR A 44 -8.01 -1.47 -17.44
C THR A 44 -8.23 -0.82 -16.07
N ARG A 45 -8.46 0.51 -16.04
CA ARG A 45 -8.87 1.23 -14.83
C ARG A 45 -10.09 0.60 -14.16
N GLN A 46 -11.08 0.15 -14.93
CA GLN A 46 -12.28 -0.51 -14.40
C GLN A 46 -11.95 -1.80 -13.65
N HIS A 47 -11.00 -2.59 -14.14
CA HIS A 47 -10.56 -3.82 -13.44
C HIS A 47 -9.79 -3.51 -12.15
N TRP A 48 -9.10 -2.36 -12.09
CA TRP A 48 -8.49 -1.88 -10.85
C TRP A 48 -9.54 -1.46 -9.82
N ILE A 49 -10.65 -0.82 -10.25
CA ILE A 49 -11.80 -0.54 -9.39
C ILE A 49 -12.36 -1.86 -8.83
N GLN A 50 -12.62 -2.85 -9.69
CA GLN A 50 -13.11 -4.18 -9.27
C GLN A 50 -12.15 -4.88 -8.30
N ALA A 51 -10.84 -4.77 -8.50
CA ALA A 51 -9.84 -5.31 -7.58
C ALA A 51 -9.88 -4.60 -6.21
N GLY A 52 -10.07 -3.29 -6.19
CA GLY A 52 -10.27 -2.53 -4.95
C GLY A 52 -11.55 -2.94 -4.23
N GLU A 53 -12.66 -3.07 -4.96
CA GLU A 53 -13.94 -3.53 -4.42
C GLU A 53 -13.83 -4.96 -3.87
N TYR A 54 -13.14 -5.85 -4.56
CA TYR A 54 -12.87 -7.21 -4.11
C TYR A 54 -12.16 -7.24 -2.74
N LEU A 55 -11.11 -6.43 -2.56
CA LEU A 55 -10.40 -6.34 -1.28
C LEU A 55 -11.25 -5.70 -0.18
N LEU A 56 -11.99 -4.65 -0.53
CA LEU A 56 -12.82 -3.92 0.41
C LEU A 56 -14.01 -4.77 0.87
N LYS A 57 -14.64 -5.52 -0.02
CA LYS A 57 -15.73 -6.47 0.31
C LYS A 57 -15.29 -7.46 1.38
N GLY A 58 -14.08 -8.00 1.27
CA GLY A 58 -13.52 -8.90 2.29
C GLY A 58 -13.37 -8.25 3.66
N ALA A 59 -12.91 -7.00 3.71
CA ALA A 59 -12.84 -6.23 4.96
C ALA A 59 -14.23 -5.93 5.54
N PHE A 60 -15.20 -5.61 4.70
CA PHE A 60 -16.58 -5.33 5.10
C PHE A 60 -17.37 -6.58 5.53
N ASN A 61 -16.83 -7.79 5.38
CA ASN A 61 -17.42 -8.99 6.01
C ASN A 61 -17.40 -8.92 7.54
N TYR A 62 -16.57 -8.04 8.12
CA TYR A 62 -16.48 -7.80 9.56
C TYR A 62 -17.32 -6.62 10.04
N ILE A 63 -18.05 -5.96 9.14
CA ILE A 63 -18.84 -4.76 9.42
C ILE A 63 -20.30 -5.06 9.17
N HIS A 64 -21.10 -5.13 10.23
CA HIS A 64 -22.55 -5.37 10.21
C HIS A 64 -23.33 -4.13 10.62
N THR A 65 -22.68 -3.23 11.37
CA THR A 65 -23.21 -1.94 11.81
C THR A 65 -22.14 -0.85 11.66
N LEU A 66 -22.53 0.41 11.72
CA LEU A 66 -21.57 1.52 11.67
C LEU A 66 -20.62 1.53 12.90
N ASP A 67 -21.02 0.90 14.02
CA ASP A 67 -20.21 0.86 15.26
C ASP A 67 -19.18 -0.29 15.27
N ASP A 68 -19.26 -1.22 14.33
CA ASP A 68 -18.27 -2.29 14.21
C ASP A 68 -16.90 -1.74 13.77
N GLN A 69 -15.85 -2.31 14.32
CA GLN A 69 -14.49 -1.81 14.09
C GLN A 69 -13.75 -2.67 13.07
N MET A 70 -12.97 -2.03 12.21
CA MET A 70 -12.13 -2.68 11.19
C MET A 70 -10.98 -3.44 11.88
N TYR A 71 -11.32 -4.58 12.48
CA TYR A 71 -10.41 -5.42 13.23
C TYR A 71 -10.50 -6.87 12.77
N PHE A 72 -9.38 -7.43 12.37
CA PHE A 72 -9.32 -8.72 11.72
C PHE A 72 -8.73 -9.81 12.64
N PRO A 73 -9.10 -11.09 12.45
CA PRO A 73 -8.58 -12.21 13.23
C PRO A 73 -7.05 -12.25 13.21
N LYS A 74 -6.46 -12.54 14.37
CA LYS A 74 -5.00 -12.65 14.50
C LYS A 74 -4.52 -13.91 13.79
N GLN A 75 -3.50 -13.77 12.94
CA GLN A 75 -2.93 -14.88 12.19
C GLN A 75 -1.69 -15.51 12.86
N LEU A 76 -0.88 -14.71 13.56
CA LEU A 76 0.38 -15.14 14.17
C LEU A 76 0.50 -14.63 15.60
N ASP A 77 0.74 -15.52 16.58
CA ASP A 77 0.76 -15.18 18.00
C ASP A 77 1.84 -14.18 18.39
N LYS A 78 3.00 -14.25 17.74
CA LYS A 78 4.14 -13.35 18.02
C LYS A 78 4.04 -11.95 17.42
N THR A 79 2.96 -11.67 16.65
CA THR A 79 2.78 -10.38 15.98
C THR A 79 1.86 -9.46 16.77
N TYR A 80 1.78 -8.23 16.32
CA TYR A 80 0.93 -7.18 16.87
C TYR A 80 -0.58 -7.49 16.62
N PRO A 81 -1.53 -7.18 17.54
CA PRO A 81 -1.30 -6.70 18.92
C PRO A 81 -0.82 -7.86 19.82
N ARG A 82 0.15 -7.58 20.71
CA ARG A 82 0.73 -8.57 21.61
C ARG A 82 0.02 -8.66 22.95
N ASN A 83 -0.75 -7.61 23.27
CA ASN A 83 -1.53 -7.49 24.49
C ASN A 83 -2.78 -6.66 24.23
N THR A 84 -3.70 -6.62 25.20
CA THR A 84 -4.99 -5.93 25.08
C THR A 84 -4.84 -4.41 24.91
N GLY A 85 -3.81 -3.79 25.47
CA GLY A 85 -3.55 -2.34 25.35
C GLY A 85 -3.18 -1.91 23.92
N GLU A 86 -2.72 -2.82 23.09
CA GLU A 86 -2.37 -2.56 21.67
C GLU A 86 -3.59 -2.72 20.73
N ILE A 87 -4.69 -3.31 21.18
CA ILE A 87 -5.89 -3.58 20.35
C ILE A 87 -6.50 -2.30 19.76
N PRO A 88 -6.67 -1.18 20.50
CA PRO A 88 -7.25 0.04 19.94
C PRO A 88 -6.48 0.57 18.73
N VAL A 89 -5.16 0.52 18.78
CA VAL A 89 -4.31 0.96 17.65
C VAL A 89 -4.36 -0.04 16.50
N ALA A 90 -4.45 -1.35 16.74
CA ALA A 90 -4.64 -2.35 15.69
C ALA A 90 -5.97 -2.17 14.94
N LYS A 91 -7.03 -1.75 15.62
CA LYS A 91 -8.31 -1.39 15.03
C LYS A 91 -8.22 -0.11 14.20
N LEU A 92 -7.53 0.90 14.71
CA LEU A 92 -7.25 2.12 13.97
C LEU A 92 -6.41 1.84 12.72
N GLU A 93 -5.46 0.91 12.81
CA GLU A 93 -4.65 0.44 11.69
C GLU A 93 -5.52 -0.19 10.59
N GLY A 94 -6.45 -1.06 10.96
CA GLY A 94 -7.43 -1.62 10.04
C GLY A 94 -8.27 -0.55 9.35
N LEU A 95 -8.81 0.39 10.11
CA LEU A 95 -9.61 1.51 9.60
C LEU A 95 -8.83 2.38 8.61
N ALA A 96 -7.66 2.86 9.03
CA ALA A 96 -6.87 3.82 8.24
C ALA A 96 -6.34 3.20 6.95
N ARG A 97 -5.94 1.93 7.00
CA ARG A 97 -5.29 1.28 5.85
C ARG A 97 -6.29 0.71 4.83
N THR A 98 -7.45 0.25 5.26
CA THR A 98 -8.54 -0.09 4.32
C THR A 98 -9.06 1.17 3.61
N LEU A 99 -8.96 2.34 4.25
CA LEU A 99 -9.36 3.60 3.64
C LEU A 99 -8.44 4.02 2.47
N PHE A 100 -7.20 3.52 2.36
CA PHE A 100 -6.38 3.69 1.16
C PHE A 100 -6.99 3.03 -0.08
N VAL A 101 -7.74 1.94 0.11
CA VAL A 101 -8.51 1.31 -0.97
C VAL A 101 -9.82 2.04 -1.18
N ALA A 102 -10.52 2.37 -0.08
CA ALA A 102 -11.86 2.94 -0.15
C ALA A 102 -11.89 4.39 -0.66
N ALA A 103 -10.94 5.24 -0.25
CA ALA A 103 -10.98 6.66 -0.59
C ALA A 103 -10.94 6.95 -2.10
N PRO A 104 -10.06 6.31 -2.91
CA PRO A 104 -10.13 6.45 -4.36
C PRO A 104 -11.44 5.96 -4.97
N LEU A 105 -12.00 4.86 -4.46
CA LEU A 105 -13.30 4.34 -4.93
C LEU A 105 -14.45 5.29 -4.58
N LEU A 106 -14.45 5.84 -3.37
CA LEU A 106 -15.46 6.81 -2.90
C LEU A 106 -15.41 8.15 -3.66
N LYS A 107 -14.24 8.55 -4.15
CA LYS A 107 -14.10 9.74 -5.00
C LYS A 107 -14.89 9.56 -6.30
N ASP A 108 -14.86 8.36 -6.90
CA ASP A 108 -15.54 8.05 -8.15
C ASP A 108 -17.01 7.63 -7.91
N ASN A 109 -17.28 6.92 -6.82
CA ASN A 109 -18.61 6.43 -6.45
C ASN A 109 -18.91 6.69 -4.96
N PRO A 110 -19.43 7.87 -4.61
CA PRO A 110 -19.79 8.22 -3.22
C PRO A 110 -20.86 7.31 -2.60
N GLU A 111 -21.68 6.67 -3.44
CA GLU A 111 -22.78 5.78 -3.02
C GLU A 111 -22.36 4.31 -2.91
N LEU A 112 -21.07 4.01 -3.01
CA LEU A 112 -20.54 2.65 -2.90
C LEU A 112 -21.08 1.95 -1.65
N GLU A 113 -21.63 0.75 -1.84
CA GLU A 113 -22.20 -0.08 -0.76
C GLU A 113 -21.50 -1.43 -0.70
N MET A 114 -21.24 -1.91 0.51
CA MET A 114 -20.67 -3.23 0.80
C MET A 114 -21.50 -3.89 1.90
N ASN A 115 -22.01 -5.08 1.62
CA ASN A 115 -22.81 -5.87 2.57
C ASN A 115 -24.01 -5.09 3.19
N GLY A 116 -24.67 -4.24 2.41
CA GLY A 116 -25.80 -3.41 2.86
C GLY A 116 -25.39 -2.17 3.66
N ILE A 117 -24.09 -1.84 3.71
CA ILE A 117 -23.57 -0.66 4.40
C ILE A 117 -22.98 0.31 3.39
N LYS A 118 -23.43 1.56 3.41
CA LYS A 118 -22.78 2.63 2.65
C LYS A 118 -21.36 2.86 3.18
N VAL A 119 -20.38 2.64 2.34
CA VAL A 119 -18.96 2.71 2.70
C VAL A 119 -18.58 4.11 3.21
N ALA A 120 -19.13 5.17 2.59
CA ALA A 120 -18.92 6.55 3.02
C ALA A 120 -19.47 6.81 4.42
N ASP A 121 -20.67 6.31 4.73
CA ASP A 121 -21.32 6.50 6.04
C ASP A 121 -20.53 5.80 7.14
N TYR A 122 -20.05 4.58 6.87
CA TYR A 122 -19.22 3.84 7.79
C TYR A 122 -17.93 4.61 8.16
N TYR A 123 -17.17 5.04 7.16
CA TYR A 123 -15.91 5.76 7.43
C TYR A 123 -16.16 7.11 8.09
N ARG A 124 -17.18 7.87 7.68
CA ARG A 124 -17.54 9.13 8.38
C ARG A 124 -17.89 8.88 9.84
N TYR A 125 -18.71 7.87 10.12
CA TYR A 125 -19.06 7.50 11.47
C TYR A 125 -17.82 7.20 12.32
N GLN A 126 -16.90 6.38 11.82
CA GLN A 126 -15.67 6.05 12.50
C GLN A 126 -14.75 7.26 12.70
N LEU A 127 -14.61 8.13 11.70
CA LEU A 127 -13.82 9.37 11.79
C LEU A 127 -14.33 10.31 12.87
N ILE A 128 -15.65 10.49 12.99
CA ILE A 128 -16.27 11.28 14.07
C ILE A 128 -15.95 10.66 15.42
N ASN A 129 -16.06 9.36 15.54
CA ASN A 129 -15.93 8.62 16.78
C ASN A 129 -14.49 8.50 17.29
N ILE A 130 -13.47 8.69 16.45
CA ILE A 130 -12.06 8.77 16.86
C ILE A 130 -11.86 9.86 17.93
N SER A 131 -12.56 10.98 17.83
CA SER A 131 -12.46 12.12 18.77
C SER A 131 -13.56 12.18 19.81
N ASN A 132 -14.46 11.20 19.87
CA ASN A 132 -15.57 11.15 20.84
C ASN A 132 -15.20 10.25 22.04
N PRO A 133 -15.02 10.80 23.24
CA PRO A 133 -14.64 10.01 24.43
C PRO A 133 -15.60 8.88 24.81
N GLU A 134 -16.87 8.98 24.42
CA GLU A 134 -17.89 7.96 24.70
C GLU A 134 -17.87 6.81 23.68
N SER A 135 -17.07 6.93 22.63
CA SER A 135 -17.01 5.95 21.55
C SER A 135 -16.02 4.82 21.86
N ARG A 136 -16.34 3.61 21.36
CA ARG A 136 -15.43 2.46 21.34
C ARG A 136 -14.20 2.66 20.44
N SER A 137 -14.26 3.63 19.53
CA SER A 137 -13.20 4.01 18.61
C SER A 137 -12.37 5.21 19.08
N TYR A 138 -12.63 5.70 20.30
CA TYR A 138 -11.97 6.88 20.85
C TYR A 138 -10.45 6.72 20.88
N ILE A 139 -9.77 7.73 20.40
CA ILE A 139 -8.31 7.90 20.49
C ILE A 139 -8.03 9.14 21.34
N PRO A 140 -7.44 8.98 22.53
CA PRO A 140 -7.10 10.12 23.37
C PRO A 140 -6.05 11.02 22.73
N HIS A 141 -6.02 12.28 23.12
CA HIS A 141 -4.93 13.16 22.74
C HIS A 141 -3.58 12.55 23.14
N ARG A 142 -2.59 12.77 22.32
CA ARG A 142 -1.26 12.18 22.49
C ARG A 142 -0.64 12.58 23.83
N THR A 143 -0.08 11.57 24.49
CA THR A 143 0.81 11.72 25.63
C THR A 143 2.09 10.91 25.38
N GLY A 144 3.25 11.42 25.83
CA GLY A 144 4.52 10.67 25.72
C GLY A 144 5.23 10.72 24.34
N GLY A 145 5.98 9.67 24.04
CA GLY A 145 6.88 9.57 22.89
C GLY A 145 6.19 9.24 21.55
N PRO A 146 6.97 8.84 20.52
CA PRO A 146 6.42 8.41 19.24
C PRO A 146 5.41 7.27 19.38
N SER A 147 4.34 7.30 18.60
CA SER A 147 3.24 6.34 18.67
C SER A 147 2.82 5.88 17.28
N GLN A 148 2.44 4.62 17.15
CA GLN A 148 1.85 4.04 15.93
C GLN A 148 0.58 4.81 15.50
N THR A 149 -0.17 5.37 16.44
CA THR A 149 -1.36 6.20 16.18
C THR A 149 -1.06 7.37 15.22
N LEU A 150 0.15 7.96 15.31
CA LEU A 150 0.58 9.01 14.38
C LEU A 150 0.50 8.55 12.91
N LEU A 151 0.95 7.32 12.63
CA LEU A 151 0.96 6.77 11.26
C LEU A 151 -0.46 6.65 10.71
N GLU A 152 -1.35 6.16 11.55
CA GLU A 152 -2.73 5.94 11.16
C GLU A 152 -3.49 7.25 10.96
N LEU A 153 -3.31 8.23 11.85
CA LEU A 153 -3.93 9.56 11.68
C LEU A 153 -3.38 10.30 10.47
N GLY A 154 -2.07 10.16 10.17
CA GLY A 154 -1.49 10.69 8.93
C GLY A 154 -2.04 10.02 7.69
N SER A 155 -2.30 8.72 7.76
CA SER A 155 -2.95 7.95 6.69
C SER A 155 -4.39 8.39 6.46
N LEU A 156 -5.14 8.67 7.54
CA LEU A 156 -6.47 9.25 7.46
C LEU A 156 -6.44 10.64 6.82
N ALA A 157 -5.43 11.47 7.09
CA ALA A 157 -5.27 12.78 6.46
C ALA A 157 -5.14 12.67 4.93
N ILE A 158 -4.34 11.70 4.44
CA ILE A 158 -4.21 11.40 3.00
C ILE A 158 -5.56 11.02 2.41
N SER A 159 -6.25 10.07 3.05
CA SER A 159 -7.52 9.53 2.56
C SER A 159 -8.65 10.54 2.61
N MET A 160 -8.72 11.34 3.69
CA MET A 160 -9.69 12.44 3.79
C MET A 160 -9.45 13.52 2.73
N LYS A 161 -8.19 13.80 2.36
CA LYS A 161 -7.88 14.72 1.26
C LYS A 161 -8.25 14.10 -0.08
N ALA A 162 -7.98 12.83 -0.30
CA ALA A 162 -8.28 12.12 -1.54
C ALA A 162 -9.78 12.08 -1.87
N ALA A 163 -10.63 11.90 -0.87
CA ALA A 163 -12.10 11.88 -0.99
C ALA A 163 -12.74 12.96 -0.11
N GLN A 164 -12.22 14.20 -0.18
CA GLN A 164 -12.59 15.29 0.73
C GLN A 164 -14.08 15.61 0.71
N GLU A 165 -14.70 15.63 -0.47
CA GLU A 165 -16.13 15.90 -0.65
C GLU A 165 -17.01 14.87 0.05
N VAL A 166 -16.52 13.66 0.19
CA VAL A 166 -17.27 12.53 0.75
C VAL A 166 -16.97 12.33 2.24
N LEU A 167 -15.72 12.48 2.65
CA LEU A 167 -15.27 12.10 3.99
C LEU A 167 -15.16 13.28 4.97
N TRP A 168 -14.71 14.45 4.52
CA TRP A 168 -14.45 15.59 5.38
C TRP A 168 -15.52 16.69 5.29
N ASN A 169 -15.87 17.10 4.06
CA ASN A 169 -16.78 18.24 3.87
C ASN A 169 -18.16 18.07 4.53
N PRO A 170 -18.76 16.86 4.56
CA PRO A 170 -20.05 16.63 5.20
C PRO A 170 -20.05 16.73 6.74
N LEU A 171 -18.86 16.69 7.38
CA LEU A 171 -18.77 16.81 8.84
C LEU A 171 -19.17 18.21 9.30
N THR A 172 -19.88 18.27 10.45
CA THR A 172 -20.20 19.56 11.07
C THR A 172 -18.94 20.26 11.59
N LYS A 173 -19.00 21.58 11.79
CA LYS A 173 -17.86 22.35 12.35
C LYS A 173 -17.35 21.75 13.65
N LYS A 174 -18.26 21.38 14.57
CA LYS A 174 -17.90 20.76 15.86
C LYS A 174 -17.16 19.45 15.69
N GLN A 175 -17.60 18.57 14.75
CA GLN A 175 -16.96 17.31 14.48
C GLN A 175 -15.56 17.50 13.87
N LYS A 176 -15.44 18.43 12.92
CA LYS A 176 -14.17 18.82 12.32
C LYS A 176 -13.17 19.33 13.37
N ASP A 177 -13.62 20.23 14.24
CA ASP A 177 -12.78 20.81 15.29
C ASP A 177 -12.29 19.76 16.28
N SER A 178 -13.18 18.85 16.68
CA SER A 178 -12.83 17.78 17.61
C SER A 178 -11.80 16.81 17.00
N LEU A 179 -12.04 16.36 15.76
CA LEU A 179 -11.12 15.48 15.05
C LEU A 179 -9.78 16.19 14.76
N ALA A 180 -9.82 17.46 14.34
CA ALA A 180 -8.61 18.26 14.11
C ALA A 180 -7.77 18.41 15.37
N ALA A 181 -8.38 18.64 16.54
CA ALA A 181 -7.66 18.73 17.81
C ALA A 181 -6.95 17.41 18.17
N THR A 182 -7.62 16.27 17.96
CA THR A 182 -7.00 14.95 18.17
C THR A 182 -5.84 14.75 17.20
N MET A 183 -6.05 14.99 15.91
CA MET A 183 -5.00 14.85 14.88
C MET A 183 -3.81 15.76 15.15
N LEU A 184 -4.05 17.03 15.49
CA LEU A 184 -3.01 18.02 15.77
C LEU A 184 -2.12 17.59 16.94
N SER A 185 -2.71 17.00 18.00
CA SER A 185 -1.95 16.51 19.15
C SER A 185 -0.88 15.47 18.77
N TYR A 186 -1.11 14.69 17.72
CA TYR A 186 -0.15 13.74 17.16
C TYR A 186 0.74 14.39 16.08
N GLY A 187 0.16 15.21 15.21
CA GLY A 187 0.86 15.87 14.11
C GLY A 187 2.00 16.77 14.57
N GLU A 188 1.84 17.46 15.68
CA GLU A 188 2.89 18.25 16.34
C GLU A 188 3.72 17.45 17.35
N GLY A 189 3.39 16.18 17.52
CA GLY A 189 4.08 15.30 18.46
C GLY A 189 5.39 14.75 17.93
N PRO A 190 6.20 14.14 18.83
CA PRO A 190 7.47 13.51 18.46
C PRO A 190 7.25 12.34 17.52
N THR A 191 8.23 12.14 16.63
CA THR A 191 8.24 11.07 15.64
C THR A 191 9.61 10.38 15.61
N ILE A 192 9.67 9.23 14.94
CA ILE A 192 10.94 8.57 14.63
C ILE A 192 11.54 9.22 13.39
N GLY A 193 12.85 9.46 13.42
CA GLY A 193 13.61 10.02 12.29
C GLY A 193 13.68 9.05 11.10
N SER A 194 12.58 8.77 10.43
CA SER A 194 12.41 7.84 9.31
C SER A 194 11.27 8.32 8.42
N ASN A 195 10.69 7.45 7.58
CA ASN A 195 9.47 7.72 6.83
C ASN A 195 8.30 8.17 7.73
N TRP A 196 8.34 7.92 9.03
CA TRP A 196 7.32 8.35 10.00
C TRP A 196 7.07 9.85 9.98
N MET A 197 8.08 10.66 9.68
CA MET A 197 7.95 12.11 9.55
C MET A 197 6.92 12.54 8.49
N PHE A 198 6.66 11.72 7.46
CA PHE A 198 5.60 12.00 6.50
C PHE A 198 4.22 12.11 7.15
N PHE A 199 3.94 11.34 8.19
CA PHE A 199 2.63 11.38 8.85
C PHE A 199 2.41 12.67 9.64
N ASN A 200 3.46 13.23 10.27
CA ASN A 200 3.40 14.59 10.80
C ASN A 200 3.12 15.59 9.68
N VAL A 201 3.86 15.49 8.57
CA VAL A 201 3.72 16.36 7.40
C VAL A 201 2.30 16.31 6.84
N PHE A 202 1.71 15.11 6.67
CA PHE A 202 0.35 14.96 6.14
C PHE A 202 -0.71 15.53 7.08
N ILE A 203 -0.62 15.27 8.37
CA ILE A 203 -1.56 15.83 9.36
C ILE A 203 -1.51 17.36 9.32
N LEU A 204 -0.32 17.93 9.43
CA LEU A 204 -0.14 19.37 9.51
C LEU A 204 -0.54 20.06 8.19
N SER A 205 -0.15 19.49 7.05
CA SER A 205 -0.51 20.03 5.74
C SER A 205 -2.02 19.97 5.48
N PHE A 206 -2.67 18.88 5.87
CA PHE A 206 -4.12 18.74 5.75
C PHE A 206 -4.85 19.76 6.65
N LEU A 207 -4.47 19.86 7.92
CA LEU A 207 -5.10 20.78 8.84
C LEU A 207 -4.88 22.24 8.42
N LYS A 208 -3.67 22.59 7.94
CA LYS A 208 -3.38 23.91 7.35
C LYS A 208 -4.27 24.19 6.13
N ASP A 209 -4.46 23.21 5.24
CA ASP A 209 -5.33 23.34 4.06
C ASP A 209 -6.81 23.54 4.44
N GLN A 210 -7.21 23.03 5.62
CA GLN A 210 -8.55 23.22 6.19
C GLN A 210 -8.68 24.49 7.06
N GLY A 211 -7.65 25.33 7.12
CA GLY A 211 -7.67 26.62 7.83
C GLY A 211 -7.37 26.54 9.33
N TYR A 212 -6.87 25.42 9.84
CA TYR A 212 -6.40 25.32 11.22
C TYR A 212 -4.98 25.85 11.37
N ALA A 213 -4.69 26.45 12.52
CA ALA A 213 -3.33 26.84 12.90
C ALA A 213 -2.49 25.59 13.18
N VAL A 214 -1.27 25.53 12.66
CA VAL A 214 -0.33 24.44 12.81
C VAL A 214 1.08 24.97 13.08
N ASN A 215 1.94 24.15 13.66
CA ASN A 215 3.35 24.47 13.82
C ASN A 215 4.08 24.35 12.47
N GLU A 216 4.13 25.44 11.71
CA GLU A 216 4.72 25.49 10.37
C GLU A 216 6.23 25.21 10.39
N SER A 217 6.96 25.69 11.41
CA SER A 217 8.39 25.45 11.53
C SER A 217 8.71 23.97 11.75
N TYR A 218 7.85 23.25 12.50
CA TYR A 218 7.97 21.81 12.68
C TYR A 218 7.66 21.04 11.40
N LEU A 219 6.61 21.45 10.67
CA LEU A 219 6.25 20.89 9.37
C LEU A 219 7.43 21.02 8.40
N GLU A 220 7.97 22.24 8.24
CA GLU A 220 9.09 22.51 7.32
C GLU A 220 10.36 21.75 7.72
N SER A 221 10.69 21.69 9.01
CA SER A 221 11.81 20.89 9.51
C SER A 221 11.68 19.41 9.14
N ASN A 222 10.47 18.83 9.19
CA ASN A 222 10.26 17.44 8.78
C ASN A 222 10.42 17.26 7.27
N LEU A 223 9.96 18.19 6.45
CA LEU A 223 10.18 18.17 4.99
C LEU A 223 11.67 18.17 4.65
N GLN A 224 12.43 19.07 5.25
CA GLN A 224 13.90 19.15 5.07
C GLN A 224 14.60 17.85 5.47
N LYS A 225 14.24 17.27 6.62
CA LYS A 225 14.80 16.00 7.09
C LYS A 225 14.45 14.81 6.20
N LEU A 226 13.24 14.79 5.62
CA LEU A 226 12.83 13.76 4.67
C LEU A 226 13.66 13.85 3.38
N LEU A 227 13.79 15.05 2.81
CA LEU A 227 14.60 15.28 1.61
C LEU A 227 16.08 14.98 1.82
N ALA A 228 16.63 15.29 3.01
CA ALA A 228 18.02 14.98 3.37
C ALA A 228 18.34 13.48 3.37
N ARG A 229 17.34 12.59 3.30
CA ARG A 229 17.52 11.15 3.19
C ARG A 229 17.72 10.65 1.75
N TYR A 230 17.59 11.52 0.77
CA TYR A 230 17.83 11.19 -0.63
C TYR A 230 19.29 10.81 -0.87
N ARG A 231 19.52 9.80 -1.72
CA ARG A 231 20.85 9.25 -2.02
C ARG A 231 21.16 9.16 -3.51
N GLY A 232 20.29 9.75 -4.34
CA GLY A 232 20.39 9.69 -5.79
C GLY A 232 19.56 8.57 -6.42
N GLU A 233 19.36 8.68 -7.72
CA GLU A 233 18.72 7.65 -8.56
C GLU A 233 17.32 7.23 -8.08
N GLY A 234 16.62 8.13 -7.39
CA GLY A 234 15.30 7.90 -6.82
C GLY A 234 15.28 7.20 -5.46
N TRP A 235 16.42 6.91 -4.86
CA TRP A 235 16.50 6.14 -3.63
C TRP A 235 16.65 6.98 -2.37
N TYR A 236 15.93 6.58 -1.32
CA TYR A 236 15.99 7.18 0.02
C TYR A 236 16.45 6.16 1.06
N ASN A 237 17.25 6.61 2.01
CA ASN A 237 17.65 5.79 3.15
C ASN A 237 16.61 5.87 4.26
N ASP A 238 15.90 4.78 4.51
CA ASP A 238 14.94 4.67 5.62
C ASP A 238 15.48 3.78 6.74
N ALA A 239 16.71 3.95 7.16
CA ALA A 239 17.36 3.14 8.17
C ALA A 239 16.52 1.97 8.76
N PRO A 240 17.09 0.79 8.98
CA PRO A 240 18.53 0.51 9.00
C PRO A 240 19.14 0.22 7.63
N ALA A 241 18.34 0.11 6.57
CA ALA A 241 18.82 -0.26 5.25
C ALA A 241 17.96 0.35 4.15
N TYR A 242 18.42 0.25 2.89
CA TYR A 242 17.60 0.50 1.72
C TYR A 242 16.70 -0.72 1.48
N ASP A 243 15.46 -0.46 1.16
CA ASP A 243 14.46 -1.46 0.80
C ASP A 243 13.28 -0.82 0.08
N TYR A 244 12.20 -1.55 -0.08
CA TYR A 244 10.99 -1.02 -0.69
C TYR A 244 10.32 0.13 0.08
N TYR A 245 10.76 0.49 1.29
CA TYR A 245 10.33 1.74 1.92
C TYR A 245 10.74 2.97 1.11
N SER A 246 11.82 2.90 0.33
CA SER A 246 12.13 3.95 -0.65
C SER A 246 10.99 4.14 -1.64
N ALA A 247 10.37 3.07 -2.12
CA ALA A 247 9.28 3.10 -3.09
C ALA A 247 7.91 3.40 -2.43
N TRP A 248 7.44 2.51 -1.55
CA TRP A 248 6.09 2.63 -1.00
C TRP A 248 5.91 3.67 0.11
N ALA A 249 7.00 4.28 0.59
CA ALA A 249 6.93 5.44 1.48
C ALA A 249 7.44 6.69 0.76
N TYR A 250 8.75 6.87 0.59
CA TYR A 250 9.27 8.15 0.08
C TYR A 250 8.76 8.50 -1.31
N GLN A 251 8.86 7.59 -2.26
CA GLN A 251 8.44 7.80 -3.65
C GLN A 251 6.92 7.68 -3.88
N THR A 252 6.18 7.37 -2.83
CA THR A 252 4.72 7.44 -2.82
C THR A 252 4.25 8.68 -2.06
N TYR A 253 4.70 8.85 -0.82
CA TYR A 253 4.22 9.95 0.03
C TYR A 253 4.75 11.32 -0.41
N GLY A 254 6.01 11.41 -0.87
CA GLY A 254 6.56 12.67 -1.37
C GLY A 254 5.75 13.26 -2.52
N PRO A 255 5.57 12.51 -3.63
CA PRO A 255 4.76 12.95 -4.76
C PRO A 255 3.28 13.20 -4.44
N ILE A 256 2.65 12.32 -3.63
CA ILE A 256 1.25 12.52 -3.20
C ILE A 256 1.13 13.79 -2.35
N TRP A 257 2.05 14.04 -1.41
CA TRP A 257 2.05 15.27 -0.63
C TRP A 257 2.28 16.48 -1.53
N ALA A 258 3.22 16.40 -2.45
CA ALA A 258 3.51 17.47 -3.38
C ALA A 258 2.26 17.86 -4.20
N GLU A 259 1.51 16.87 -4.71
CA GLU A 259 0.28 17.10 -5.46
C GLU A 259 -0.85 17.64 -4.58
N MET A 260 -1.11 17.01 -3.43
CA MET A 260 -2.25 17.36 -2.57
C MET A 260 -2.10 18.71 -1.87
N PHE A 261 -0.87 19.06 -1.48
CA PHE A 261 -0.60 20.21 -0.61
C PHE A 261 0.62 21.02 -1.04
N GLY A 262 1.72 20.33 -1.39
CA GLY A 262 3.03 20.93 -1.50
C GLY A 262 3.13 22.00 -2.58
N LYS A 263 2.58 21.76 -3.76
CA LYS A 263 2.57 22.75 -4.87
C LYS A 263 1.99 24.11 -4.43
N LYS A 264 0.99 24.09 -3.52
CA LYS A 264 0.36 25.30 -3.00
C LYS A 264 1.07 25.86 -1.76
N GLN A 265 1.47 24.98 -0.82
CA GLN A 265 1.95 25.40 0.49
C GLN A 265 3.47 25.60 0.54
N TYR A 266 4.24 24.75 -0.14
CA TYR A 266 5.72 24.69 -0.12
C TYR A 266 6.27 24.24 -1.48
N PRO A 267 6.14 25.07 -2.54
CA PRO A 267 6.43 24.67 -3.92
C PRO A 267 7.89 24.21 -4.13
N GLN A 268 8.85 24.75 -3.36
CA GLN A 268 10.26 24.35 -3.45
C GLN A 268 10.46 22.88 -3.04
N TYR A 269 9.84 22.42 -1.95
CA TYR A 269 9.93 21.04 -1.49
C TYR A 269 9.12 20.10 -2.37
N ALA A 270 7.96 20.55 -2.87
CA ALA A 270 7.15 19.78 -3.80
C ALA A 270 7.94 19.45 -5.08
N ARG A 271 8.61 20.46 -5.64
CA ARG A 271 9.48 20.28 -6.81
C ARG A 271 10.57 19.24 -6.54
N GLN A 272 11.27 19.35 -5.41
CA GLN A 272 12.37 18.44 -5.08
C GLN A 272 11.88 16.98 -4.92
N PHE A 273 10.72 16.75 -4.32
CA PHE A 273 10.15 15.39 -4.24
C PHE A 273 9.80 14.83 -5.62
N MET A 274 9.29 15.66 -6.54
CA MET A 274 8.96 15.25 -7.90
C MET A 274 10.23 14.95 -8.72
N GLU A 275 11.24 15.80 -8.65
CA GLU A 275 12.54 15.58 -9.28
C GLU A 275 13.19 14.28 -8.79
N ASN A 276 13.23 14.06 -7.48
CA ASN A 276 13.77 12.84 -6.88
C ASN A 276 12.98 11.59 -7.31
N GLN A 277 11.66 11.70 -7.54
CA GLN A 277 10.87 10.59 -8.07
C GLN A 277 11.22 10.31 -9.52
N HIS A 278 11.42 11.35 -10.32
CA HIS A 278 11.73 11.20 -11.72
C HIS A 278 13.04 10.44 -11.93
N ASP A 279 14.04 10.62 -11.07
CA ASP A 279 15.31 9.88 -11.12
C ASP A 279 15.14 8.36 -10.99
N MET A 280 13.97 7.89 -10.54
CA MET A 280 13.65 6.47 -10.38
C MET A 280 13.20 5.78 -11.68
N VAL A 281 12.77 6.57 -12.68
CA VAL A 281 12.14 6.05 -13.92
C VAL A 281 13.06 5.12 -14.67
N ASP A 282 14.36 5.43 -14.72
CA ASP A 282 15.34 4.69 -15.51
C ASP A 282 15.91 3.45 -14.79
N ASN A 283 15.51 3.20 -13.55
CA ASN A 283 16.06 2.08 -12.79
C ASN A 283 15.01 1.20 -12.09
N TYR A 284 14.08 1.78 -11.36
CA TYR A 284 13.13 1.05 -10.54
C TYR A 284 12.26 0.04 -11.33
N PRO A 285 11.76 0.35 -12.54
CA PRO A 285 10.98 -0.62 -13.32
C PRO A 285 11.75 -1.88 -13.70
N PHE A 286 13.09 -1.83 -13.74
CA PHE A 286 13.94 -2.98 -14.02
C PHE A 286 14.08 -3.96 -12.83
N LEU A 287 13.61 -3.59 -11.65
CA LEU A 287 13.47 -4.53 -10.52
C LEU A 287 12.38 -5.59 -10.74
N PHE A 288 11.47 -5.33 -11.67
CA PHE A 288 10.38 -6.23 -11.99
C PHE A 288 10.79 -7.16 -13.15
N SER A 289 10.33 -8.42 -13.08
CA SER A 289 10.54 -9.36 -14.18
C SER A 289 9.82 -8.90 -15.46
N ARG A 290 10.14 -9.56 -16.58
CA ARG A 290 9.40 -9.39 -17.84
C ARG A 290 7.89 -9.58 -17.66
N ASP A 291 7.49 -10.46 -16.75
CA ASP A 291 6.09 -10.71 -16.44
C ASP A 291 5.52 -9.75 -15.39
N GLY A 292 6.28 -8.72 -14.99
CA GLY A 292 5.88 -7.72 -14.01
C GLY A 292 5.84 -8.21 -12.57
N ARG A 293 6.58 -9.27 -12.23
CA ARG A 293 6.67 -9.79 -10.87
C ARG A 293 7.70 -9.04 -10.05
N MET A 294 7.36 -8.76 -8.79
CA MET A 294 8.31 -8.24 -7.82
C MET A 294 9.10 -9.38 -7.15
N ASN A 295 10.29 -9.05 -6.66
CA ASN A 295 11.07 -9.96 -5.82
C ASN A 295 10.72 -9.79 -4.33
N MET A 296 11.16 -10.74 -3.51
CA MET A 296 10.92 -10.79 -2.08
C MET A 296 12.13 -10.22 -1.33
N TRP A 297 12.21 -8.90 -1.22
CA TRP A 297 13.34 -8.17 -0.63
C TRP A 297 12.92 -7.23 0.49
N GLY A 298 13.71 -7.21 1.55
CA GLY A 298 13.56 -6.26 2.65
C GLY A 298 12.42 -6.60 3.62
N ARG A 299 12.21 -5.71 4.56
CA ARG A 299 11.17 -5.84 5.61
C ARG A 299 9.78 -5.49 5.07
N SER A 300 8.75 -5.88 5.83
CA SER A 300 7.33 -5.57 5.55
C SER A 300 6.85 -6.05 4.18
N ILE A 301 7.44 -7.13 3.69
CA ILE A 301 7.16 -7.64 2.34
C ILE A 301 5.70 -8.09 2.16
N CYS A 302 4.95 -8.25 3.26
CA CYS A 302 3.52 -8.51 3.22
C CYS A 302 2.69 -7.34 2.66
N TYR A 303 3.28 -6.15 2.43
CA TYR A 303 2.63 -5.03 1.72
C TYR A 303 2.57 -5.25 0.20
N ARG A 304 3.30 -6.23 -0.31
CA ARG A 304 3.19 -6.79 -1.68
C ARG A 304 3.15 -5.69 -2.75
N PHE A 305 2.06 -5.64 -3.51
CA PHE A 305 1.89 -4.72 -4.64
C PHE A 305 1.88 -3.22 -4.25
N ALA A 306 2.03 -2.85 -2.96
CA ALA A 306 2.37 -1.47 -2.59
C ALA A 306 3.62 -0.94 -3.32
N VAL A 307 4.54 -1.84 -3.71
CA VAL A 307 5.74 -1.50 -4.49
C VAL A 307 5.41 -0.80 -5.82
N THR A 308 4.21 -0.98 -6.34
CA THR A 308 3.80 -0.38 -7.62
C THR A 308 3.24 1.04 -7.48
N ALA A 309 2.97 1.50 -6.25
CA ALA A 309 2.38 2.82 -6.03
C ALA A 309 3.15 3.97 -6.72
N PRO A 310 4.50 4.03 -6.72
CA PRO A 310 5.23 5.09 -7.40
C PRO A 310 4.99 5.16 -8.91
N LEU A 311 4.71 4.01 -9.55
CA LEU A 311 4.67 3.90 -11.01
C LEU A 311 3.56 4.74 -11.67
N SER A 312 2.45 4.94 -10.97
CA SER A 312 1.36 5.80 -11.44
C SER A 312 1.61 7.28 -11.13
N LEU A 313 2.36 7.56 -10.07
CA LEU A 313 2.53 8.92 -9.55
C LEU A 313 3.49 9.77 -10.38
N TYR A 314 4.25 9.17 -11.31
CA TYR A 314 4.99 9.92 -12.34
C TYR A 314 4.08 10.84 -13.17
N GLU A 315 2.78 10.57 -13.23
CA GLU A 315 1.79 11.43 -13.91
C GLU A 315 1.66 12.82 -13.27
N TYR A 316 2.03 12.98 -12.00
CA TYR A 316 1.98 14.27 -11.32
C TYR A 316 3.12 15.21 -11.70
N ASP A 317 4.25 14.65 -12.13
CA ASP A 317 5.33 15.39 -12.78
C ASP A 317 5.30 15.09 -14.28
N LYS A 318 4.76 16.01 -15.06
CA LYS A 318 4.66 15.88 -16.52
C LYS A 318 6.00 16.12 -17.24
N SER A 319 7.09 16.30 -16.51
CA SER A 319 8.43 16.40 -17.06
C SER A 319 8.96 15.01 -17.41
N GLY A 320 9.52 14.85 -18.61
CA GLY A 320 10.22 13.65 -19.01
C GLY A 320 9.41 12.62 -19.81
N ASN A 321 10.13 11.65 -20.33
CA ASN A 321 9.61 10.62 -21.24
C ASN A 321 9.33 9.33 -20.49
N VAL A 322 8.20 9.27 -19.78
CA VAL A 322 7.77 8.07 -19.03
C VAL A 322 6.97 7.13 -19.92
N ASN A 323 7.38 5.86 -19.97
CA ASN A 323 6.60 4.82 -20.64
C ASN A 323 5.45 4.34 -19.75
N TYR A 324 4.35 5.09 -19.71
CA TYR A 324 3.18 4.77 -18.89
C TYR A 324 2.54 3.41 -19.19
N GLY A 325 2.61 2.95 -20.45
CA GLY A 325 2.14 1.61 -20.83
C GLY A 325 2.92 0.52 -20.11
N TRP A 326 4.24 0.67 -20.00
CA TRP A 326 5.08 -0.24 -19.23
C TRP A 326 4.85 -0.14 -17.72
N MET A 327 4.74 1.09 -17.18
CA MET A 327 4.45 1.30 -15.76
C MET A 327 3.13 0.63 -15.35
N ARG A 328 2.08 0.79 -16.17
CA ARG A 328 0.77 0.17 -15.93
C ARG A 328 0.83 -1.35 -16.08
N ARG A 329 1.57 -1.86 -17.06
CA ARG A 329 1.84 -3.28 -17.26
C ARG A 329 2.45 -3.91 -15.98
N ILE A 330 3.52 -3.31 -15.45
CA ILE A 330 4.17 -3.77 -14.22
C ILE A 330 3.16 -3.75 -13.06
N ALA A 331 2.46 -2.63 -12.87
CA ALA A 331 1.54 -2.48 -11.74
C ALA A 331 0.41 -3.51 -11.79
N SER A 332 -0.24 -3.69 -12.95
CA SER A 332 -1.32 -4.66 -13.13
C SER A 332 -0.84 -6.10 -12.93
N SER A 333 0.32 -6.45 -13.46
CA SER A 333 0.87 -7.80 -13.28
C SER A 333 1.30 -8.10 -11.85
N THR A 334 1.93 -7.11 -11.19
CA THR A 334 2.28 -7.27 -9.78
C THR A 334 1.01 -7.39 -8.91
N LEU A 335 -0.06 -6.67 -9.24
CA LEU A 335 -1.35 -6.84 -8.55
C LEU A 335 -1.87 -8.28 -8.73
N LEU A 336 -1.94 -8.78 -9.97
CA LEU A 336 -2.40 -10.13 -10.29
C LEU A 336 -1.46 -11.21 -9.72
N GLN A 337 -0.15 -10.95 -9.59
CA GLN A 337 0.81 -11.85 -8.95
C GLN A 337 0.30 -12.36 -7.59
N PHE A 338 -0.47 -11.55 -6.88
CA PHE A 338 -1.01 -11.86 -5.55
C PHE A 338 -2.51 -12.18 -5.57
N LEU A 339 -3.33 -11.38 -6.25
CA LEU A 339 -4.79 -11.55 -6.21
C LEU A 339 -5.27 -12.88 -6.82
N GLU A 340 -4.51 -13.45 -7.75
CA GLU A 340 -4.80 -14.75 -8.37
C GLU A 340 -4.33 -15.95 -7.51
N ARG A 341 -3.79 -15.71 -6.31
CA ARG A 341 -3.31 -16.78 -5.43
C ARG A 341 -4.42 -17.25 -4.48
N PRO A 342 -4.71 -18.55 -4.41
CA PRO A 342 -5.79 -19.08 -3.57
C PRO A 342 -5.62 -18.77 -2.07
N LYS A 343 -4.37 -18.57 -1.60
CA LYS A 343 -4.04 -18.28 -0.21
C LYS A 343 -3.70 -16.82 0.05
N PHE A 344 -3.96 -15.94 -0.89
CA PHE A 344 -3.76 -14.51 -0.69
C PHE A 344 -4.73 -13.96 0.36
N LEU A 345 -6.02 -14.34 0.26
CA LEU A 345 -7.04 -14.06 1.26
C LEU A 345 -7.26 -15.28 2.15
N GLU A 346 -7.51 -15.02 3.42
CA GLU A 346 -8.03 -15.96 4.41
C GLU A 346 -9.11 -15.21 5.20
N ASP A 347 -10.29 -15.80 5.32
CA ASP A 347 -11.47 -15.15 5.90
C ASP A 347 -11.80 -13.78 5.27
N GLY A 348 -11.61 -13.67 3.96
CA GLY A 348 -11.87 -12.46 3.16
C GLY A 348 -10.81 -11.37 3.22
N VAL A 349 -9.79 -11.47 4.08
CA VAL A 349 -8.76 -10.43 4.23
C VAL A 349 -7.36 -10.94 3.89
N PRO A 350 -6.46 -10.06 3.39
CA PRO A 350 -5.11 -10.47 2.99
C PRO A 350 -4.33 -11.11 4.14
N THR A 351 -3.63 -12.20 3.83
CA THR A 351 -2.80 -12.93 4.78
C THR A 351 -1.48 -12.23 5.05
N MET A 352 -0.93 -12.40 6.24
CA MET A 352 0.45 -11.98 6.56
C MET A 352 1.43 -13.00 5.97
N GLY A 353 2.22 -12.56 5.00
CA GLY A 353 3.17 -13.37 4.25
C GLY A 353 3.45 -12.79 2.87
N PHE A 354 3.77 -13.65 1.89
CA PHE A 354 4.03 -13.22 0.51
C PHE A 354 2.98 -13.79 -0.45
N TYR A 355 3.08 -15.02 -0.92
CA TYR A 355 2.05 -15.66 -1.77
C TYR A 355 0.86 -16.23 -0.98
N GLY A 356 0.96 -16.27 0.32
CA GLY A 356 0.01 -16.75 1.30
C GLY A 356 0.58 -16.57 2.69
N PRO A 357 0.06 -17.22 3.73
CA PRO A 357 0.61 -17.19 5.08
C PRO A 357 2.07 -17.63 5.09
N PHE A 358 2.96 -16.76 5.59
CA PHE A 358 4.37 -17.08 5.68
C PHE A 358 5.05 -16.32 6.82
N ALA A 359 5.01 -16.89 8.01
CA ALA A 359 5.51 -16.30 9.24
C ALA A 359 6.97 -15.78 9.16
N PRO A 360 7.93 -16.48 8.48
CA PRO A 360 9.31 -16.00 8.39
C PRO A 360 9.48 -14.62 7.73
N ALA A 361 8.57 -14.23 6.84
CA ALA A 361 8.63 -12.94 6.16
C ALA A 361 7.90 -11.80 6.89
N VAL A 362 7.27 -12.07 8.05
CA VAL A 362 6.42 -11.11 8.78
C VAL A 362 7.18 -10.48 9.94
N GLN A 363 7.17 -9.16 10.00
CA GLN A 363 7.70 -8.40 11.12
C GLN A 363 6.75 -8.45 12.33
N ILE A 364 7.33 -8.43 13.52
CA ILE A 364 6.59 -8.53 14.80
C ILE A 364 5.62 -7.37 15.05
N TYR A 365 5.82 -6.24 14.39
CA TYR A 365 4.96 -5.05 14.49
C TYR A 365 3.76 -5.10 13.55
N SER A 366 3.60 -6.16 12.75
CA SER A 366 2.51 -6.28 11.78
C SER A 366 1.29 -6.97 12.38
N CYS A 367 0.10 -6.55 11.96
CA CYS A 367 -1.17 -7.23 12.19
C CYS A 367 -1.89 -7.47 10.85
N ARG A 368 -3.06 -8.11 10.86
CA ARG A 368 -3.85 -8.32 9.63
C ARG A 368 -4.26 -7.00 8.96
N GLY A 369 -4.51 -5.94 9.75
CA GLY A 369 -4.74 -4.59 9.23
C GLY A 369 -3.52 -4.00 8.51
N SER A 370 -2.30 -4.33 8.96
CA SER A 370 -1.05 -3.83 8.36
C SER A 370 -0.92 -4.17 6.89
N VAL A 371 -1.43 -5.31 6.46
CA VAL A 371 -1.32 -5.79 5.06
C VAL A 371 -2.06 -4.86 4.10
N TYR A 372 -3.10 -4.17 4.55
CA TYR A 372 -3.82 -3.19 3.74
C TYR A 372 -2.98 -1.96 3.33
N TRP A 373 -1.72 -1.85 3.78
CA TRP A 373 -0.76 -0.95 3.12
C TRP A 373 -0.59 -1.25 1.62
N CYS A 374 -0.90 -2.46 1.17
CA CYS A 374 -1.01 -2.78 -0.26
C CYS A 374 -2.00 -1.86 -0.98
N GLY A 375 -2.97 -1.30 -0.28
CA GLY A 375 -3.93 -0.32 -0.77
C GLY A 375 -3.33 0.93 -1.38
N LYS A 376 -2.05 1.26 -1.07
CA LYS A 376 -1.33 2.36 -1.73
C LYS A 376 -1.28 2.26 -3.25
N ALA A 377 -1.29 1.06 -3.81
CA ALA A 377 -1.33 0.86 -5.25
C ALA A 377 -2.60 1.46 -5.89
N PHE A 378 -3.71 1.48 -5.14
CA PHE A 378 -4.98 2.06 -5.60
C PHE A 378 -5.00 3.59 -5.60
N LEU A 379 -3.98 4.27 -5.07
CA LEU A 379 -3.81 5.71 -5.26
C LEU A 379 -3.70 6.09 -6.74
N SER A 380 -3.36 5.14 -7.61
CA SER A 380 -3.44 5.28 -9.06
C SER A 380 -4.84 5.66 -9.57
N LEU A 381 -5.90 5.24 -8.86
CA LEU A 381 -7.29 5.57 -9.19
C LEU A 381 -7.64 7.03 -8.93
N LEU A 382 -6.81 7.79 -8.18
CA LEU A 382 -6.96 9.23 -8.03
C LEU A 382 -6.67 9.98 -9.33
N LEU A 383 -5.90 9.37 -10.24
CA LEU A 383 -5.64 9.92 -11.57
C LEU A 383 -6.92 9.89 -12.42
N PRO A 384 -7.16 10.92 -13.24
CA PRO A 384 -8.25 10.92 -14.20
C PRO A 384 -8.16 9.72 -15.17
N GLU A 385 -9.30 9.24 -15.62
CA GLU A 385 -9.36 8.11 -16.57
C GLU A 385 -8.59 8.42 -17.89
N ASN A 386 -8.61 9.67 -18.31
CA ASN A 386 -7.90 10.15 -19.50
C ASN A 386 -6.42 10.52 -19.24
N SER A 387 -5.87 10.25 -18.04
CA SER A 387 -4.43 10.43 -17.77
C SER A 387 -3.57 9.55 -18.68
N ASN A 388 -2.32 9.94 -18.91
CA ASN A 388 -1.39 9.13 -19.71
C ASN A 388 -1.23 7.73 -19.12
N TYR A 389 -1.21 7.61 -17.80
CA TYR A 389 -1.11 6.32 -17.13
C TYR A 389 -2.26 5.37 -17.49
N TRP A 390 -3.51 5.85 -17.46
CA TRP A 390 -4.67 5.02 -17.78
C TRP A 390 -4.96 4.92 -19.27
N SER A 391 -4.61 5.95 -20.07
CA SER A 391 -4.88 5.98 -21.51
C SER A 391 -3.84 5.24 -22.35
N ALA A 392 -2.59 5.06 -21.88
CA ALA A 392 -1.55 4.34 -22.63
C ALA A 392 -1.92 2.87 -22.85
N THR A 393 -1.61 2.32 -24.01
CA THR A 393 -1.67 0.87 -24.27
C THR A 393 -0.52 0.19 -23.52
N GLU A 394 -0.80 -0.94 -22.87
CA GLU A 394 0.24 -1.72 -22.21
C GLU A 394 1.33 -2.16 -23.22
N ASN A 395 2.55 -2.07 -22.78
CA ASN A 395 3.71 -2.63 -23.48
C ASN A 395 4.71 -3.18 -22.46
N ASN A 396 5.70 -3.92 -22.91
CA ASN A 396 6.66 -4.53 -22.02
C ASN A 396 7.99 -3.76 -21.94
N GLY A 397 7.99 -2.49 -22.38
CA GLY A 397 9.13 -1.60 -22.31
C GLY A 397 10.40 -2.19 -22.94
N PRO A 398 11.55 -2.06 -22.30
CA PRO A 398 12.82 -2.59 -22.81
C PRO A 398 12.85 -4.10 -23.06
N TRP A 399 11.98 -4.87 -22.39
CA TRP A 399 11.88 -6.32 -22.59
C TRP A 399 11.43 -6.73 -23.99
N GLU A 400 10.83 -5.84 -24.77
CA GLU A 400 10.35 -6.15 -26.11
C GLU A 400 11.47 -6.16 -27.15
N LYS A 401 12.42 -5.22 -27.05
CA LYS A 401 13.41 -4.99 -28.08
C LYS A 401 14.85 -4.82 -27.61
N GLU A 402 15.03 -4.19 -26.44
CA GLU A 402 16.34 -3.77 -25.94
C GLU A 402 17.04 -4.89 -25.17
N LEU A 403 16.31 -5.62 -24.34
CA LEU A 403 16.83 -6.73 -23.55
C LEU A 403 16.83 -8.02 -24.39
N LYS A 404 17.94 -8.30 -25.07
CA LYS A 404 18.05 -9.39 -26.04
C LYS A 404 18.40 -10.72 -25.37
N LYS A 405 17.83 -11.81 -25.89
CA LYS A 405 18.21 -13.17 -25.47
C LYS A 405 19.70 -13.42 -25.72
N GLY A 406 20.34 -14.12 -24.80
CA GLY A 406 21.79 -14.40 -24.85
C GLY A 406 22.65 -13.34 -24.16
N GLU A 407 22.08 -12.23 -23.75
CA GLU A 407 22.76 -11.15 -23.01
C GLU A 407 22.28 -11.06 -21.56
N VAL A 408 23.04 -10.36 -20.73
CA VAL A 408 22.69 -10.03 -19.35
C VAL A 408 22.88 -8.54 -19.15
N TYR A 409 21.86 -7.87 -18.61
CA TYR A 409 21.88 -6.41 -18.45
C TYR A 409 22.00 -6.03 -16.99
N ASN A 410 22.92 -5.13 -16.70
CA ASN A 410 23.23 -4.67 -15.36
C ASN A 410 23.02 -3.17 -15.24
N LYS A 411 22.34 -2.75 -14.15
CA LYS A 411 22.21 -1.36 -13.74
C LYS A 411 22.72 -1.24 -12.30
N PHE A 412 23.84 -0.57 -12.11
CA PHE A 412 24.38 -0.31 -10.78
C PHE A 412 23.88 1.04 -10.28
N GLN A 413 23.35 1.05 -9.06
CA GLN A 413 22.86 2.24 -8.37
C GLN A 413 23.91 2.64 -7.35
N GLN A 414 24.66 3.68 -7.63
CA GLN A 414 25.85 4.09 -6.85
C GLN A 414 25.45 4.59 -5.45
N GLY A 415 24.38 5.38 -5.34
CA GLY A 415 23.94 5.97 -4.07
C GLY A 415 23.51 4.95 -3.04
N THR A 416 23.10 3.76 -3.47
CA THR A 416 22.56 2.69 -2.63
C THR A 416 23.38 1.41 -2.64
N ASN A 417 24.43 1.33 -3.45
CA ASN A 417 25.17 0.08 -3.70
C ASN A 417 24.24 -1.08 -4.12
N LEU A 418 23.28 -0.80 -4.99
CA LEU A 418 22.30 -1.75 -5.51
C LEU A 418 22.67 -2.12 -6.95
N LEU A 419 22.82 -3.40 -7.24
CA LEU A 419 22.96 -3.91 -8.59
C LEU A 419 21.66 -4.60 -9.03
N ILE A 420 21.04 -4.09 -10.09
CA ILE A 420 19.90 -4.70 -10.76
C ILE A 420 20.43 -5.46 -11.96
N THR A 421 20.07 -6.74 -12.10
CA THR A 421 20.46 -7.59 -13.21
C THR A 421 19.22 -8.18 -13.86
N ASN A 422 19.08 -7.97 -15.18
CA ASN A 422 17.99 -8.54 -15.97
C ASN A 422 18.50 -9.68 -16.84
N TYR A 423 17.77 -10.79 -16.84
CA TYR A 423 18.08 -12.03 -17.56
C TYR A 423 17.05 -12.29 -18.67
N PRO A 424 17.26 -11.78 -19.91
CA PRO A 424 16.27 -11.89 -20.98
C PRO A 424 15.91 -13.34 -21.38
N ASN A 425 16.79 -14.30 -21.14
CA ASN A 425 16.52 -15.71 -21.47
C ASN A 425 15.34 -16.27 -20.65
N CYS A 426 15.29 -16.01 -19.34
CA CYS A 426 14.20 -16.44 -18.47
C CYS A 426 13.17 -15.34 -18.19
N GLY A 427 13.49 -14.08 -18.48
CA GLY A 427 12.64 -12.93 -18.16
C GLY A 427 12.73 -12.49 -16.70
N GLY A 428 13.64 -13.07 -15.92
CA GLY A 428 13.83 -12.76 -14.52
C GLY A 428 14.59 -11.47 -14.28
N SER A 429 14.37 -10.88 -13.11
CA SER A 429 15.13 -9.75 -12.57
C SER A 429 15.74 -10.14 -11.23
N GLU A 430 17.01 -9.84 -11.06
CA GLU A 430 17.76 -10.08 -9.83
C GLU A 430 18.24 -8.77 -9.25
N MET A 431 18.32 -8.71 -7.95
CA MET A 431 18.89 -7.60 -7.23
C MET A 431 19.90 -8.09 -6.21
N ARG A 432 21.09 -7.43 -6.21
CA ARG A 432 22.10 -7.59 -5.18
C ARG A 432 22.26 -6.28 -4.42
N SER A 433 22.20 -6.36 -3.10
CA SER A 433 22.18 -5.19 -2.22
C SER A 433 23.28 -5.29 -1.18
N TRP A 434 24.10 -4.23 -1.05
CA TRP A 434 25.12 -4.05 -0.02
C TRP A 434 24.76 -2.93 0.96
N CYS A 435 23.48 -2.71 1.18
CA CYS A 435 22.94 -1.56 1.90
C CYS A 435 22.38 -1.90 3.29
N HIS A 436 22.74 -3.02 3.85
CA HIS A 436 22.30 -3.43 5.19
C HIS A 436 23.29 -3.02 6.29
N GLU A 437 22.79 -2.86 7.51
CA GLU A 437 23.65 -2.62 8.67
C GLU A 437 24.47 -3.87 9.01
N THR A 438 25.75 -3.66 9.36
CA THR A 438 26.68 -4.75 9.70
C THR A 438 26.47 -5.27 11.12
N VAL A 439 25.88 -4.46 12.00
CA VAL A 439 25.63 -4.84 13.41
C VAL A 439 24.13 -4.68 13.72
N ALA A 440 23.44 -5.82 13.83
CA ALA A 440 22.05 -5.83 14.28
C ALA A 440 21.98 -5.68 15.81
N LYS A 441 21.17 -4.75 16.29
CA LYS A 441 20.78 -4.66 17.70
C LYS A 441 19.86 -5.84 18.05
N ASP A 442 19.73 -6.20 19.32
CA ASP A 442 18.97 -7.38 19.74
C ASP A 442 17.52 -7.41 19.24
N TRP A 443 16.84 -6.27 19.22
CA TRP A 443 15.49 -6.17 18.67
C TRP A 443 15.42 -6.29 17.14
N GLN A 444 16.54 -6.01 16.43
CA GLN A 444 16.65 -6.14 14.97
C GLN A 444 17.02 -7.56 14.55
N LYS A 445 17.62 -8.35 15.44
CA LYS A 445 17.98 -9.74 15.17
C LYS A 445 16.76 -10.62 14.90
N PHE A 446 15.59 -10.20 15.37
CA PHE A 446 14.37 -10.93 15.12
C PHE A 446 13.87 -10.67 13.70
N ARG A 447 14.31 -11.48 12.74
CA ARG A 447 13.87 -11.57 11.33
C ARG A 447 14.14 -10.35 10.43
N SER A 448 14.51 -9.20 10.97
CA SER A 448 14.81 -8.03 10.12
C SER A 448 16.13 -8.20 9.38
N THR A 449 17.16 -8.73 10.03
CA THR A 449 18.49 -8.95 9.42
C THR A 449 18.42 -9.98 8.29
N GLU A 450 17.63 -11.05 8.46
CA GLU A 450 17.48 -12.09 7.43
C GLU A 450 16.91 -11.56 6.11
N ASN A 451 16.11 -10.49 6.17
CA ASN A 451 15.53 -9.87 4.99
C ASN A 451 16.56 -9.12 4.12
N TYR A 452 17.77 -8.84 4.64
CA TYR A 452 18.79 -8.03 3.98
C TYR A 452 20.11 -8.75 3.71
N ASN A 453 20.30 -9.97 4.22
CA ASN A 453 21.58 -10.69 4.17
C ASN A 453 21.65 -11.79 3.11
N LYS A 454 20.71 -11.81 2.16
CA LYS A 454 20.78 -12.75 1.04
C LYS A 454 21.79 -12.26 0.01
N LEU A 455 22.49 -13.20 -0.63
CA LEU A 455 23.45 -12.89 -1.69
C LEU A 455 22.77 -12.18 -2.86
N ALA A 456 21.55 -12.58 -3.20
CA ALA A 456 20.73 -12.01 -4.24
C ALA A 456 19.24 -12.23 -3.95
N TYR A 457 18.40 -11.40 -4.56
CA TYR A 457 16.93 -11.48 -4.54
C TYR A 457 16.45 -11.55 -5.98
N HIS A 458 15.74 -12.61 -6.33
CA HIS A 458 15.33 -12.88 -7.72
C HIS A 458 13.81 -13.04 -7.83
N THR A 459 13.21 -12.52 -8.90
CA THR A 459 11.77 -12.54 -9.11
C THR A 459 11.17 -13.94 -9.26
N GLU A 460 11.96 -14.90 -9.76
CA GLU A 460 11.52 -16.30 -9.96
C GLU A 460 11.77 -17.18 -8.73
N PHE A 461 12.66 -16.77 -7.84
CA PHE A 461 13.05 -17.55 -6.67
C PHE A 461 12.72 -16.79 -5.37
N PRO A 462 11.69 -17.19 -4.64
CA PRO A 462 11.41 -16.56 -3.34
C PRO A 462 12.58 -16.84 -2.38
N CYS A 463 12.83 -15.88 -1.47
CA CYS A 463 13.85 -16.04 -0.45
C CYS A 463 13.57 -17.24 0.47
N VAL A 464 14.60 -18.01 0.78
CA VAL A 464 14.56 -19.03 1.82
C VAL A 464 14.87 -18.35 3.16
N PHE A 465 14.03 -18.59 4.16
CA PHE A 465 14.24 -18.15 5.54
C PHE A 465 14.49 -19.39 6.40
N ASN A 466 15.40 -19.27 7.37
CA ASN A 466 15.57 -20.31 8.38
C ASN A 466 14.32 -20.34 9.27
N ALA A 467 13.82 -21.55 9.54
CA ALA A 467 12.62 -21.79 10.36
C ALA A 467 12.88 -21.45 11.85
#